data_2bba2b61ef2982312d3dec524a59930f
#
_entry.id   2bba2b61ef2982312d3dec524a59930f
#
_cell.length_a   1.000
_cell.length_b   1.000
_cell.length_c   1.000
_cell.angle_alpha   90.00
_cell.angle_beta   90.00
_cell.angle_gamma   90.00
#
_symmetry.space_group_name_H-M   'P 1'
#
loop_
_entity.id
_entity.type
_entity.pdbx_description
1 polymer ?
#
loop_
_entity_poly.entity_id
_entity_poly.type
_entity_poly.pdbx_seq_one_letter_code
_entity_poly.pdbx_strand_id
1 'polypeptide(L)'
;TPGACAGDYSIARTFTATDECGNASSETQTITIIDTTAPVLTIPADYTAECSDDHPMDDASATDNCGEVTIDVVETTIPGACTGDYTITRAFTATDDCGNASSETQTITIVDTTAPVLTNAPEVTISCDEYPNEEIYATAEDNCGTSTITYSDEQVSGGCVLPVGQYIRTYTATDDCGNFSTSTQIVTLVDDTAPVFTSVPESYTIECDETITYDDATAEDNCSGATVTVSETITEGSCPAAYTIVRTFTATDNCENSSTAT
;
A
#
# COMPACT_ATOMS: atom_id res chain seq x y z
N THR A 1 -23.13 42.77 -49.98
CA THR A 1 -22.17 43.35 -49.01
C THR A 1 -21.90 42.31 -47.93
N PRO A 2 -20.61 42.01 -47.65
CA PRO A 2 -20.27 41.13 -46.56
C PRO A 2 -20.81 41.63 -45.23
N GLY A 3 -21.21 40.71 -44.35
CA GLY A 3 -21.65 41.00 -43.00
C GLY A 3 -20.49 41.00 -42.01
N ALA A 4 -20.77 40.75 -40.72
CA ALA A 4 -19.79 40.74 -39.63
C ALA A 4 -19.00 39.44 -39.59
N CYS A 5 -19.52 38.34 -40.10
CA CYS A 5 -18.92 36.99 -40.14
C CYS A 5 -19.14 36.31 -41.50
N ALA A 6 -18.54 35.18 -41.74
CA ALA A 6 -18.58 34.48 -43.04
C ALA A 6 -19.99 34.06 -43.48
N GLY A 7 -20.88 33.76 -42.56
CA GLY A 7 -22.28 33.39 -42.79
C GLY A 7 -23.20 34.59 -43.04
N ASP A 8 -22.78 35.79 -42.73
CA ASP A 8 -23.60 37.00 -42.80
C ASP A 8 -23.32 37.81 -44.08
N TYR A 9 -24.36 38.14 -44.81
CA TYR A 9 -24.23 39.09 -45.93
C TYR A 9 -25.58 39.69 -46.30
N SER A 10 -25.55 40.79 -47.06
CA SER A 10 -26.73 41.37 -47.59
C SER A 10 -26.69 41.48 -49.10
N ILE A 11 -27.84 41.24 -49.73
CA ILE A 11 -28.09 41.36 -51.14
C ILE A 11 -29.00 42.56 -51.35
N ALA A 12 -28.54 43.55 -52.08
CA ALA A 12 -29.39 44.65 -52.55
C ALA A 12 -29.86 44.34 -53.98
N ARG A 13 -31.17 44.28 -54.20
CA ARG A 13 -31.79 44.12 -55.49
C ARG A 13 -32.52 45.42 -55.87
N THR A 14 -32.05 46.12 -56.90
CA THR A 14 -32.67 47.31 -57.39
C THR A 14 -33.55 46.99 -58.58
N PHE A 15 -34.81 47.28 -58.47
CA PHE A 15 -35.77 47.17 -59.53
C PHE A 15 -35.98 48.55 -60.15
N THR A 16 -35.81 48.72 -61.45
CA THR A 16 -35.99 49.96 -62.18
C THR A 16 -37.10 49.76 -63.19
N ALA A 17 -38.13 50.61 -63.11
CA ALA A 17 -39.17 50.75 -64.13
C ALA A 17 -38.87 51.95 -64.97
N THR A 18 -38.86 51.78 -66.29
CA THR A 18 -38.60 52.89 -67.24
C THR A 18 -39.80 53.01 -68.24
N ASP A 19 -40.34 54.18 -68.45
CA ASP A 19 -41.39 54.40 -69.40
C ASP A 19 -40.82 54.59 -70.86
N GLU A 20 -41.68 54.64 -71.81
CA GLU A 20 -41.32 54.81 -73.25
C GLU A 20 -40.59 56.13 -73.55
N CYS A 21 -40.70 57.10 -72.65
CA CYS A 21 -40.05 58.40 -72.73
C CYS A 21 -38.71 58.48 -72.06
N GLY A 22 -38.24 57.34 -71.43
CA GLY A 22 -36.94 57.23 -70.72
C GLY A 22 -36.99 57.68 -69.27
N ASN A 23 -38.15 58.05 -68.69
CA ASN A 23 -38.23 58.36 -67.29
C ASN A 23 -38.13 57.08 -66.47
N ALA A 24 -37.29 57.03 -65.46
CA ALA A 24 -37.04 55.90 -64.65
C ALA A 24 -37.37 56.14 -63.17
N SER A 25 -37.93 55.12 -62.50
CA SER A 25 -38.05 55.05 -61.06
C SER A 25 -37.41 53.77 -60.54
N SER A 26 -36.76 53.85 -59.44
CA SER A 26 -36.08 52.66 -58.86
C SER A 26 -36.42 52.50 -57.39
N GLU A 27 -36.64 51.26 -56.99
CA GLU A 27 -36.80 50.79 -55.59
C GLU A 27 -35.83 49.70 -55.31
N THR A 28 -35.31 49.67 -54.07
CA THR A 28 -34.31 48.67 -53.65
C THR A 28 -34.88 47.82 -52.54
N GLN A 29 -34.88 46.50 -52.78
CA GLN A 29 -35.09 45.47 -51.77
C GLN A 29 -33.75 45.05 -51.19
N THR A 30 -33.62 45.05 -49.85
CA THR A 30 -32.47 44.47 -49.14
C THR A 30 -32.88 43.13 -48.55
N ILE A 31 -32.13 42.09 -48.87
CA ILE A 31 -32.26 40.75 -48.29
C ILE A 31 -31.04 40.57 -47.38
N THR A 32 -31.26 40.40 -46.10
CA THR A 32 -30.21 40.11 -45.11
C THR A 32 -30.19 38.63 -44.82
N ILE A 33 -29.02 38.01 -44.96
CA ILE A 33 -28.72 36.66 -44.56
C ILE A 33 -27.88 36.75 -43.29
N ILE A 34 -28.28 36.03 -42.26
CA ILE A 34 -27.57 35.97 -40.97
C ILE A 34 -27.44 34.53 -40.56
N ASP A 35 -26.32 34.23 -39.90
CA ASP A 35 -26.10 32.91 -39.25
C ASP A 35 -26.42 33.02 -37.77
N THR A 36 -27.38 32.21 -37.34
CA THR A 36 -27.81 32.10 -35.94
C THR A 36 -27.78 30.66 -35.43
N THR A 37 -27.17 29.76 -36.22
CA THR A 37 -27.13 28.34 -35.92
C THR A 37 -25.81 28.04 -35.17
N ALA A 38 -25.92 27.39 -34.03
CA ALA A 38 -24.72 26.95 -33.29
C ALA A 38 -24.11 25.68 -33.95
N PRO A 39 -22.79 25.55 -33.90
CA PRO A 39 -22.10 24.36 -34.39
C PRO A 39 -22.64 23.07 -33.78
N VAL A 40 -22.63 21.98 -34.58
CA VAL A 40 -22.89 20.62 -34.09
C VAL A 40 -21.58 20.05 -33.55
N LEU A 41 -21.47 19.96 -32.23
CA LEU A 41 -20.31 19.42 -31.52
C LEU A 41 -20.44 17.90 -31.32
N THR A 42 -19.36 17.17 -31.52
CA THR A 42 -19.25 15.73 -31.21
C THR A 42 -18.03 15.54 -30.31
N ILE A 43 -18.25 15.03 -29.11
CA ILE A 43 -17.20 14.81 -28.11
C ILE A 43 -16.92 13.30 -27.94
N PRO A 44 -15.72 12.92 -27.42
CA PRO A 44 -15.43 11.57 -26.98
C PRO A 44 -16.37 11.14 -25.86
N ALA A 45 -16.66 9.83 -25.80
CA ALA A 45 -17.51 9.27 -24.75
C ALA A 45 -16.84 9.31 -23.38
N ASP A 46 -17.64 9.36 -22.32
CA ASP A 46 -17.18 9.14 -20.94
C ASP A 46 -16.61 7.74 -20.80
N TYR A 47 -15.58 7.59 -19.95
CA TYR A 47 -15.02 6.29 -19.62
C TYR A 47 -14.45 6.25 -18.21
N THR A 48 -14.21 5.02 -17.72
CA THR A 48 -13.50 4.73 -16.47
C THR A 48 -12.26 3.91 -16.80
N ALA A 49 -11.12 4.24 -16.16
CA ALA A 49 -9.86 3.54 -16.31
C ALA A 49 -9.16 3.38 -14.96
N GLU A 50 -8.26 2.41 -14.87
CA GLU A 50 -7.31 2.30 -13.77
C GLU A 50 -6.30 3.44 -13.81
N CYS A 51 -5.82 3.86 -12.64
CA CYS A 51 -4.84 4.93 -12.52
C CYS A 51 -3.49 4.62 -13.20
N SER A 52 -3.16 3.34 -13.39
CA SER A 52 -1.96 2.87 -14.08
C SER A 52 -2.12 2.74 -15.60
N ASP A 53 -3.35 2.84 -16.12
CA ASP A 53 -3.62 2.71 -17.54
C ASP A 53 -3.29 4.00 -18.29
N ASP A 54 -3.08 3.88 -19.62
CA ASP A 54 -3.02 5.04 -20.49
C ASP A 54 -4.40 5.69 -20.57
N HIS A 55 -4.44 7.02 -20.41
CA HIS A 55 -5.68 7.80 -20.47
C HIS A 55 -5.72 8.58 -21.81
N PRO A 56 -6.27 8.00 -22.89
CA PRO A 56 -6.33 8.69 -24.17
C PRO A 56 -7.21 9.94 -24.07
N MET A 57 -6.65 11.09 -24.48
CA MET A 57 -7.32 12.38 -24.54
C MET A 57 -7.73 12.67 -25.98
N ASP A 58 -8.71 11.93 -26.50
CA ASP A 58 -9.20 12.09 -27.85
C ASP A 58 -9.77 13.50 -28.06
N ASP A 59 -9.62 14.02 -29.27
CA ASP A 59 -10.11 15.34 -29.64
C ASP A 59 -11.59 15.33 -30.01
N ALA A 60 -12.28 16.42 -29.71
CA ALA A 60 -13.63 16.67 -30.19
C ALA A 60 -13.62 17.14 -31.64
N SER A 61 -14.72 17.00 -32.33
CA SER A 61 -14.96 17.53 -33.66
C SER A 61 -16.23 18.35 -33.71
N ALA A 62 -16.28 19.37 -34.57
CA ALA A 62 -17.48 20.17 -34.76
C ALA A 62 -17.67 20.52 -36.24
N THR A 63 -18.92 20.72 -36.63
CA THR A 63 -19.30 21.17 -37.98
C THR A 63 -20.37 22.23 -37.88
N ASP A 64 -20.32 23.19 -38.79
CA ASP A 64 -21.34 24.23 -38.93
C ASP A 64 -21.85 24.30 -40.36
N ASN A 65 -23.04 24.94 -40.56
CA ASN A 65 -23.68 25.13 -41.86
C ASN A 65 -23.13 26.32 -42.63
N CYS A 66 -22.50 27.30 -41.98
CA CYS A 66 -22.18 28.59 -42.59
C CYS A 66 -20.74 29.10 -42.36
N GLY A 67 -19.81 28.28 -41.84
CA GLY A 67 -18.48 28.80 -41.64
C GLY A 67 -17.50 27.81 -41.03
N GLU A 68 -16.36 28.33 -40.60
CA GLU A 68 -15.37 27.54 -39.84
C GLU A 68 -15.73 27.54 -38.37
N VAL A 69 -15.30 26.50 -37.68
CA VAL A 69 -15.58 26.28 -36.24
C VAL A 69 -14.26 26.18 -35.50
N THR A 70 -14.15 26.84 -34.38
CA THR A 70 -13.08 26.67 -33.40
C THR A 70 -13.58 25.90 -32.21
N ILE A 71 -12.76 24.98 -31.66
CA ILE A 71 -13.06 24.23 -30.44
C ILE A 71 -12.06 24.61 -29.37
N ASP A 72 -12.58 25.09 -28.25
CA ASP A 72 -11.82 25.26 -27.00
C ASP A 72 -12.13 24.14 -26.02
N VAL A 73 -11.12 23.71 -25.27
CA VAL A 73 -11.27 22.71 -24.20
C VAL A 73 -10.72 23.25 -22.88
N VAL A 74 -11.50 23.08 -21.83
CA VAL A 74 -11.09 23.40 -20.46
C VAL A 74 -11.10 22.09 -19.65
N GLU A 75 -9.96 21.73 -19.10
CA GLU A 75 -9.80 20.54 -18.28
C GLU A 75 -9.73 20.89 -16.79
N THR A 76 -10.41 20.10 -15.98
CA THR A 76 -10.41 20.24 -14.52
C THR A 76 -10.27 18.85 -13.89
N THR A 77 -9.31 18.69 -12.97
CA THR A 77 -9.15 17.47 -12.20
C THR A 77 -9.73 17.66 -10.81
N ILE A 78 -10.55 16.70 -10.38
CA ILE A 78 -11.20 16.66 -9.08
C ILE A 78 -10.66 15.41 -8.35
N PRO A 79 -9.94 15.56 -7.22
CA PRO A 79 -9.46 14.43 -6.43
C PRO A 79 -10.60 13.56 -5.93
N GLY A 80 -10.38 12.24 -5.93
CA GLY A 80 -11.28 11.24 -5.36
C GLY A 80 -11.04 10.99 -3.86
N ALA A 81 -11.43 9.82 -3.39
CA ALA A 81 -11.35 9.44 -1.98
C ALA A 81 -9.94 8.99 -1.55
N CYS A 82 -9.12 8.52 -2.47
CA CYS A 82 -7.77 8.01 -2.26
C CYS A 82 -6.81 8.51 -3.34
N THR A 83 -5.52 8.22 -3.21
CA THR A 83 -4.46 8.77 -4.08
C THR A 83 -4.62 8.37 -5.55
N GLY A 84 -5.08 7.16 -5.83
CA GLY A 84 -5.31 6.63 -7.18
C GLY A 84 -6.63 7.07 -7.82
N ASP A 85 -7.56 7.66 -7.05
CA ASP A 85 -8.89 8.03 -7.52
C ASP A 85 -8.95 9.54 -7.87
N TYR A 86 -9.43 9.86 -9.04
CA TYR A 86 -9.76 11.24 -9.44
C TYR A 86 -10.67 11.27 -10.66
N THR A 87 -11.29 12.42 -10.89
CA THR A 87 -12.13 12.64 -12.06
C THR A 87 -11.55 13.79 -12.90
N ILE A 88 -11.39 13.57 -14.20
CA ILE A 88 -11.06 14.61 -15.17
C ILE A 88 -12.34 15.00 -15.87
N THR A 89 -12.68 16.29 -15.82
CA THR A 89 -13.80 16.88 -16.56
C THR A 89 -13.23 17.73 -17.68
N ARG A 90 -13.61 17.45 -18.94
CA ARG A 90 -13.22 18.18 -20.13
C ARG A 90 -14.46 18.88 -20.70
N ALA A 91 -14.52 20.20 -20.56
CA ALA A 91 -15.58 21.02 -21.12
C ALA A 91 -15.15 21.53 -22.49
N PHE A 92 -15.81 21.06 -23.54
CA PHE A 92 -15.59 21.48 -24.93
C PHE A 92 -16.59 22.57 -25.29
N THR A 93 -16.11 23.62 -25.96
CA THR A 93 -16.95 24.68 -26.51
C THR A 93 -16.58 24.90 -27.97
N ALA A 94 -17.54 24.65 -28.86
CA ALA A 94 -17.41 24.92 -30.29
C ALA A 94 -18.04 26.25 -30.59
N THR A 95 -17.32 27.13 -31.28
CA THR A 95 -17.78 28.50 -31.66
C THR A 95 -17.53 28.71 -33.14
N ASP A 96 -18.55 29.21 -33.87
CA ASP A 96 -18.43 29.58 -35.27
C ASP A 96 -17.89 31.04 -35.43
N ASP A 97 -17.67 31.42 -36.67
CA ASP A 97 -17.20 32.78 -37.01
C ASP A 97 -18.20 33.88 -36.65
N CYS A 98 -19.48 33.56 -36.46
CA CYS A 98 -20.55 34.50 -36.09
C CYS A 98 -20.77 34.60 -34.57
N GLY A 99 -20.09 33.75 -33.77
CA GLY A 99 -20.16 33.75 -32.33
C GLY A 99 -21.27 32.89 -31.75
N ASN A 100 -21.95 32.05 -32.59
CA ASN A 100 -22.86 31.08 -32.07
C ASN A 100 -22.02 29.91 -31.47
N ALA A 101 -22.45 29.37 -30.33
CA ALA A 101 -21.67 28.35 -29.61
C ALA A 101 -22.52 27.22 -29.11
N SER A 102 -21.90 26.02 -29.04
CA SER A 102 -22.41 24.82 -28.36
C SER A 102 -21.37 24.32 -27.39
N SER A 103 -21.80 23.66 -26.30
CA SER A 103 -20.90 23.13 -25.29
C SER A 103 -21.37 21.77 -24.81
N GLU A 104 -20.40 20.86 -24.64
CA GLU A 104 -20.60 19.50 -24.11
C GLU A 104 -19.45 19.16 -23.15
N THR A 105 -19.69 18.21 -22.25
CA THR A 105 -18.72 17.84 -21.23
C THR A 105 -18.48 16.34 -21.27
N GLN A 106 -17.19 15.97 -21.35
CA GLN A 106 -16.72 14.59 -21.14
C GLN A 106 -16.27 14.42 -19.69
N THR A 107 -16.60 13.28 -19.09
CA THR A 107 -16.15 12.87 -17.77
C THR A 107 -15.29 11.63 -17.88
N ILE A 108 -14.06 11.68 -17.37
CA ILE A 108 -13.14 10.55 -17.26
C ILE A 108 -12.96 10.25 -15.79
N THR A 109 -13.33 9.05 -15.37
CA THR A 109 -13.19 8.60 -13.99
C THR A 109 -11.99 7.68 -13.88
N ILE A 110 -11.02 8.07 -13.06
CA ILE A 110 -9.84 7.25 -12.77
C ILE A 110 -10.04 6.63 -11.40
N VAL A 111 -9.82 5.32 -11.32
CA VAL A 111 -9.99 4.53 -10.09
C VAL A 111 -8.78 3.65 -9.86
N ASP A 112 -8.55 3.32 -8.61
CA ASP A 112 -7.61 2.29 -8.20
C ASP A 112 -8.38 1.12 -7.58
N THR A 113 -8.40 -0.01 -8.31
CA THR A 113 -9.04 -1.26 -7.88
C THR A 113 -8.03 -2.40 -7.76
N THR A 114 -6.74 -2.09 -7.95
CA THR A 114 -5.64 -3.06 -7.95
C THR A 114 -5.03 -3.15 -6.56
N ALA A 115 -4.96 -4.36 -6.02
CA ALA A 115 -4.34 -4.56 -4.72
C ALA A 115 -2.79 -4.53 -4.80
N PRO A 116 -2.09 -4.06 -3.75
CA PRO A 116 -0.65 -4.06 -3.67
C PRO A 116 -0.05 -5.46 -3.89
N VAL A 117 1.09 -5.52 -4.56
CA VAL A 117 1.85 -6.77 -4.77
C VAL A 117 2.84 -6.95 -3.63
N LEU A 118 2.58 -7.97 -2.77
CA LEU A 118 3.49 -8.37 -1.70
C LEU A 118 4.64 -9.22 -2.23
N THR A 119 5.87 -8.87 -1.83
CA THR A 119 7.03 -9.76 -1.97
C THR A 119 7.05 -10.72 -0.79
N ASN A 120 7.14 -12.03 -1.08
CA ASN A 120 7.18 -13.04 -0.03
C ASN A 120 8.41 -12.88 0.85
N ALA A 121 8.20 -12.83 2.16
CA ALA A 121 9.27 -12.90 3.14
C ALA A 121 9.84 -14.33 3.22
N PRO A 122 11.17 -14.52 3.32
CA PRO A 122 11.78 -15.83 3.51
C PRO A 122 11.38 -16.43 4.86
N GLU A 123 11.44 -17.76 4.98
CA GLU A 123 11.36 -18.41 6.27
C GLU A 123 12.49 -17.91 7.18
N VAL A 124 12.19 -17.76 8.46
CA VAL A 124 13.15 -17.26 9.46
C VAL A 124 13.14 -18.14 10.71
N THR A 125 14.34 -18.34 11.28
CA THR A 125 14.51 -18.93 12.60
C THR A 125 15.16 -17.90 13.50
N ILE A 126 14.52 -17.59 14.62
CA ILE A 126 14.99 -16.60 15.61
C ILE A 126 14.94 -17.19 17.00
N SER A 127 15.73 -16.63 17.92
CA SER A 127 15.69 -17.00 19.32
C SER A 127 14.38 -16.53 19.98
N CYS A 128 13.91 -17.26 20.97
CA CYS A 128 12.69 -16.97 21.71
C CYS A 128 12.74 -15.63 22.45
N ASP A 129 13.92 -15.11 22.82
CA ASP A 129 14.10 -13.83 23.48
C ASP A 129 14.01 -12.64 22.49
N GLU A 130 14.11 -12.92 21.18
CA GLU A 130 13.88 -11.93 20.14
C GLU A 130 12.39 -11.80 19.75
N TYR A 131 11.51 -12.62 20.33
CA TYR A 131 10.07 -12.58 20.07
C TYR A 131 9.34 -11.72 21.14
N PRO A 132 8.34 -10.89 20.76
CA PRO A 132 7.84 -10.69 19.40
C PRO A 132 8.81 -9.87 18.55
N ASN A 133 9.23 -10.43 17.42
CA ASN A 133 10.04 -9.72 16.45
C ASN A 133 9.13 -8.81 15.60
N GLU A 134 9.25 -7.51 15.79
CA GLU A 134 8.48 -6.49 15.06
C GLU A 134 9.04 -6.18 13.68
N GLU A 135 10.15 -6.81 13.27
CA GLU A 135 10.70 -6.61 11.94
C GLU A 135 9.73 -7.12 10.85
N ILE A 136 9.46 -6.26 9.90
CA ILE A 136 8.66 -6.58 8.72
C ILE A 136 9.61 -7.02 7.61
N TYR A 137 9.58 -8.30 7.26
CA TYR A 137 10.42 -8.88 6.21
C TYR A 137 9.76 -8.85 4.83
N ALA A 138 8.47 -8.53 4.76
CA ALA A 138 7.74 -8.37 3.51
C ALA A 138 7.85 -6.94 3.00
N THR A 139 7.88 -6.77 1.67
CA THR A 139 7.72 -5.48 1.01
C THR A 139 6.48 -5.52 0.12
N ALA A 140 5.88 -4.38 -0.12
CA ALA A 140 4.74 -4.27 -1.01
C ALA A 140 4.92 -3.08 -1.94
N GLU A 141 4.52 -3.26 -3.19
CA GLU A 141 4.48 -2.20 -4.20
C GLU A 141 3.07 -2.12 -4.76
N ASP A 142 2.60 -0.91 -4.96
CA ASP A 142 1.32 -0.61 -5.55
C ASP A 142 1.49 0.19 -6.84
N ASN A 143 0.55 0.02 -7.79
CA ASN A 143 0.61 0.66 -9.11
C ASN A 143 0.19 2.14 -9.07
N CYS A 144 -0.57 2.55 -8.06
CA CYS A 144 -1.21 3.86 -8.01
C CYS A 144 -0.95 4.68 -6.76
N GLY A 145 -0.11 4.18 -5.86
CA GLY A 145 0.08 4.89 -4.61
C GLY A 145 1.07 4.24 -3.66
N THR A 146 0.83 4.44 -2.39
CA THR A 146 1.59 3.83 -1.31
C THR A 146 0.77 2.76 -0.62
N SER A 147 1.45 1.73 -0.13
CA SER A 147 0.81 0.68 0.64
C SER A 147 1.35 0.63 2.07
N THR A 148 0.53 0.17 2.99
CA THR A 148 0.90 -0.12 4.38
C THR A 148 0.88 -1.62 4.61
N ILE A 149 1.86 -2.13 5.39
CA ILE A 149 1.94 -3.55 5.73
C ILE A 149 1.67 -3.72 7.21
N THR A 150 0.77 -4.64 7.52
CA THR A 150 0.51 -5.14 8.88
C THR A 150 0.75 -6.64 8.92
N TYR A 151 0.94 -7.22 10.11
CA TYR A 151 1.05 -8.67 10.26
C TYR A 151 0.30 -9.18 11.48
N SER A 152 0.04 -10.50 11.45
CA SER A 152 -0.47 -11.27 12.59
C SER A 152 0.20 -12.64 12.63
N ASP A 153 0.48 -13.14 13.84
CA ASP A 153 1.12 -14.44 14.06
C ASP A 153 0.10 -15.45 14.61
N GLU A 154 0.09 -16.65 14.02
CA GLU A 154 -0.67 -17.79 14.50
C GLU A 154 0.29 -18.95 14.79
N GLN A 155 0.29 -19.44 16.03
CA GLN A 155 1.09 -20.62 16.39
C GLN A 155 0.48 -21.90 15.81
N VAL A 156 1.24 -22.62 14.98
CA VAL A 156 0.78 -23.85 14.31
C VAL A 156 1.40 -25.11 14.89
N SER A 157 2.56 -25.00 15.54
CA SER A 157 3.15 -26.09 16.31
C SER A 157 3.85 -25.56 17.55
N GLY A 158 3.73 -26.26 18.67
CA GLY A 158 4.46 -25.94 19.88
C GLY A 158 5.85 -26.57 19.87
N GLY A 159 6.79 -25.95 20.60
CA GLY A 159 8.09 -26.52 20.93
C GLY A 159 8.11 -27.02 22.38
N CYS A 160 9.26 -26.94 23.01
CA CYS A 160 9.49 -27.40 24.40
C CYS A 160 8.73 -26.52 25.42
N VAL A 161 8.51 -25.24 25.12
CA VAL A 161 7.80 -24.29 25.95
C VAL A 161 7.28 -23.14 25.09
N LEU A 162 6.28 -22.41 25.54
CA LEU A 162 5.87 -21.16 24.87
C LEU A 162 6.88 -20.03 25.17
N PRO A 163 7.28 -19.21 24.16
CA PRO A 163 6.74 -19.14 22.80
C PRO A 163 7.43 -20.06 21.77
N VAL A 164 8.36 -20.92 22.14
CA VAL A 164 9.11 -21.80 21.23
C VAL A 164 8.16 -22.63 20.35
N GLY A 165 8.45 -22.70 19.05
CA GLY A 165 7.63 -23.42 18.09
C GLY A 165 7.56 -22.74 16.73
N GLN A 166 6.64 -23.18 15.90
CA GLN A 166 6.41 -22.59 14.59
C GLN A 166 5.15 -21.73 14.59
N TYR A 167 5.29 -20.59 13.94
CA TYR A 167 4.23 -19.61 13.71
C TYR A 167 4.06 -19.38 12.22
N ILE A 168 2.83 -19.20 11.77
CA ILE A 168 2.53 -18.62 10.48
C ILE A 168 2.30 -17.12 10.72
N ARG A 169 3.20 -16.31 10.19
CA ARG A 169 3.02 -14.85 10.12
C ARG A 169 2.30 -14.53 8.83
N THR A 170 1.12 -13.93 8.94
CA THR A 170 0.34 -13.44 7.80
C THR A 170 0.55 -11.95 7.66
N TYR A 171 1.15 -11.53 6.55
CA TYR A 171 1.26 -10.12 6.17
C TYR A 171 0.03 -9.72 5.36
N THR A 172 -0.46 -8.51 5.61
CA THR A 172 -1.51 -7.87 4.84
C THR A 172 -0.99 -6.52 4.37
N ALA A 173 -0.89 -6.32 3.06
CA ALA A 173 -0.62 -5.03 2.46
C ALA A 173 -1.94 -4.39 2.04
N THR A 174 -2.14 -3.14 2.39
CA THR A 174 -3.34 -2.36 2.05
C THR A 174 -2.90 -1.02 1.46
N ASP A 175 -3.46 -0.64 0.31
CA ASP A 175 -3.24 0.66 -0.31
C ASP A 175 -4.12 1.75 0.30
N ASP A 176 -3.98 2.98 -0.21
CA ASP A 176 -4.75 4.13 0.23
C ASP A 176 -6.24 4.05 -0.17
N CYS A 177 -6.58 3.22 -1.17
CA CYS A 177 -7.94 3.00 -1.67
C CYS A 177 -8.68 1.85 -0.97
N GLY A 178 -7.95 1.09 -0.14
CA GLY A 178 -8.50 -0.03 0.65
C GLY A 178 -8.43 -1.38 -0.04
N ASN A 179 -7.77 -1.48 -1.22
CA ASN A 179 -7.48 -2.78 -1.83
C ASN A 179 -6.36 -3.45 -1.03
N PHE A 180 -6.42 -4.77 -0.90
CA PHE A 180 -5.45 -5.48 -0.09
C PHE A 180 -5.07 -6.83 -0.68
N SER A 181 -3.86 -7.27 -0.33
CA SER A 181 -3.34 -8.60 -0.59
C SER A 181 -2.71 -9.19 0.66
N THR A 182 -2.55 -10.51 0.68
CA THR A 182 -1.94 -11.22 1.81
C THR A 182 -0.85 -12.18 1.36
N SER A 183 0.17 -12.35 2.20
CA SER A 183 1.16 -13.41 2.04
C SER A 183 1.56 -13.98 3.39
N THR A 184 2.14 -15.18 3.42
CA THR A 184 2.51 -15.85 4.66
C THR A 184 4.00 -16.15 4.72
N GLN A 185 4.55 -16.12 5.94
CA GLN A 185 5.93 -16.50 6.27
C GLN A 185 5.90 -17.52 7.40
N ILE A 186 6.78 -18.53 7.35
CA ILE A 186 7.03 -19.41 8.49
C ILE A 186 8.09 -18.75 9.37
N VAL A 187 7.75 -18.55 10.64
CA VAL A 187 8.66 -18.07 11.69
C VAL A 187 8.86 -19.22 12.68
N THR A 188 10.09 -19.68 12.84
CA THR A 188 10.45 -20.72 13.80
C THR A 188 11.17 -20.07 14.98
N LEU A 189 10.58 -20.19 16.18
CA LEU A 189 11.20 -19.76 17.42
C LEU A 189 11.91 -20.95 18.08
N VAL A 190 13.18 -20.76 18.41
CA VAL A 190 14.01 -21.76 19.04
C VAL A 190 14.54 -21.26 20.39
N ASP A 191 14.83 -22.20 21.26
CA ASP A 191 15.61 -22.00 22.49
C ASP A 191 16.85 -22.89 22.39
N ASP A 192 17.98 -22.29 22.16
CA ASP A 192 19.30 -22.95 22.04
C ASP A 192 20.30 -22.46 23.09
N THR A 193 19.80 -21.72 24.09
CA THR A 193 20.60 -21.11 25.15
C THR A 193 20.50 -21.97 26.42
N ALA A 194 21.63 -22.32 27.00
CA ALA A 194 21.66 -23.06 28.26
C ALA A 194 21.41 -22.15 29.46
N PRO A 195 20.73 -22.65 30.52
CA PRO A 195 20.49 -21.89 31.75
C PRO A 195 21.77 -21.36 32.39
N VAL A 196 21.67 -20.19 33.00
CA VAL A 196 22.77 -19.53 33.72
C VAL A 196 22.55 -19.65 35.22
N PHE A 197 23.55 -20.14 35.95
CA PHE A 197 23.48 -20.18 37.41
C PHE A 197 23.44 -18.76 37.98
N THR A 198 22.45 -18.48 38.80
CA THR A 198 22.29 -17.23 39.54
C THR A 198 22.91 -17.32 40.93
N SER A 199 23.03 -18.53 41.48
CA SER A 199 23.74 -18.83 42.73
C SER A 199 24.27 -20.25 42.71
N VAL A 200 25.53 -20.39 43.14
CA VAL A 200 26.16 -21.70 43.40
C VAL A 200 26.73 -21.62 44.82
N PRO A 201 26.47 -22.65 45.69
CA PRO A 201 26.99 -22.65 47.04
C PRO A 201 28.52 -22.66 47.07
N GLU A 202 29.07 -21.88 48.02
CA GLU A 202 30.53 -21.86 48.22
C GLU A 202 31.05 -23.16 48.87
N SER A 203 32.29 -23.50 48.52
CA SER A 203 32.98 -24.64 49.17
C SER A 203 33.34 -24.32 50.61
N TYR A 204 33.16 -25.27 51.52
CA TYR A 204 33.51 -25.12 52.91
C TYR A 204 34.18 -26.39 53.48
N THR A 205 34.81 -26.26 54.63
CA THR A 205 35.41 -27.40 55.35
C THR A 205 34.87 -27.43 56.79
N ILE A 206 34.55 -28.59 57.27
CA ILE A 206 34.03 -28.83 58.63
C ILE A 206 34.84 -29.96 59.33
N GLU A 207 34.72 -30.03 60.62
CA GLU A 207 35.25 -31.15 61.42
C GLU A 207 34.37 -32.38 61.26
N CYS A 208 34.94 -33.59 61.48
CA CYS A 208 34.28 -34.83 61.24
C CYS A 208 33.07 -35.13 62.16
N ASP A 209 32.91 -34.38 63.25
CA ASP A 209 31.81 -34.48 64.21
C ASP A 209 30.72 -33.42 63.96
N GLU A 210 30.88 -32.53 62.95
CA GLU A 210 29.90 -31.52 62.57
C GLU A 210 28.92 -32.10 61.53
N THR A 211 27.72 -31.49 61.50
CA THR A 211 26.68 -31.89 60.54
C THR A 211 26.86 -31.10 59.24
N ILE A 212 26.92 -31.84 58.12
CA ILE A 212 26.95 -31.23 56.80
C ILE A 212 25.61 -30.57 56.54
N THR A 213 25.65 -29.30 56.12
CA THR A 213 24.49 -28.58 55.61
C THR A 213 24.63 -28.39 54.10
N TYR A 214 23.56 -28.67 53.36
CA TYR A 214 23.55 -28.57 51.90
C TYR A 214 22.71 -27.35 51.48
N ASP A 215 23.34 -26.38 50.81
CA ASP A 215 22.63 -25.32 50.11
C ASP A 215 22.37 -25.75 48.66
N ASP A 216 21.34 -25.22 48.07
CA ASP A 216 20.95 -25.50 46.69
C ASP A 216 21.46 -24.39 45.76
N ALA A 217 21.84 -24.78 44.55
CA ALA A 217 22.10 -23.83 43.48
C ALA A 217 20.82 -23.42 42.79
N THR A 218 20.82 -22.18 42.28
CA THR A 218 19.72 -21.64 41.49
C THR A 218 20.20 -21.21 40.11
N ALA A 219 19.35 -21.37 39.10
CA ALA A 219 19.62 -21.01 37.72
C ALA A 219 18.40 -20.38 37.07
N GLU A 220 18.62 -19.55 36.09
CA GLU A 220 17.60 -18.92 35.27
C GLU A 220 17.94 -19.11 33.81
N ASP A 221 16.90 -19.12 32.98
CA ASP A 221 16.99 -19.22 31.53
C ASP A 221 16.28 -18.07 30.85
N ASN A 222 16.68 -17.72 29.61
CA ASN A 222 16.14 -16.60 28.85
C ASN A 222 14.75 -16.84 28.26
N CYS A 223 14.42 -18.12 27.99
CA CYS A 223 13.19 -18.51 27.29
C CYS A 223 12.24 -19.32 28.17
N SER A 224 12.74 -19.97 29.19
CA SER A 224 11.97 -20.92 29.98
C SER A 224 12.44 -20.98 31.44
N GLY A 225 11.81 -21.81 32.24
CA GLY A 225 12.32 -22.11 33.58
C GLY A 225 13.46 -23.11 33.55
N ALA A 226 14.40 -22.97 34.48
CA ALA A 226 15.49 -23.93 34.68
C ALA A 226 15.23 -24.85 35.86
N THR A 227 15.59 -26.14 35.72
CA THR A 227 15.58 -27.12 36.77
C THR A 227 17.03 -27.49 37.13
N VAL A 228 17.37 -27.40 38.42
CA VAL A 228 18.71 -27.75 38.89
C VAL A 228 18.66 -29.13 39.54
N THR A 229 19.54 -30.02 39.09
CA THR A 229 19.80 -31.32 39.72
C THR A 229 21.20 -31.36 40.28
N VAL A 230 21.45 -32.19 41.30
CA VAL A 230 22.75 -32.35 41.94
C VAL A 230 23.20 -33.78 41.92
N SER A 231 24.45 -34.01 41.60
CA SER A 231 25.16 -35.29 41.78
C SER A 231 26.36 -35.11 42.69
N GLU A 232 26.69 -36.14 43.48
CA GLU A 232 27.76 -36.09 44.46
C GLU A 232 28.80 -37.16 44.16
N THR A 233 30.06 -36.80 44.27
CA THR A 233 31.19 -37.72 44.20
C THR A 233 32.01 -37.60 45.49
N ILE A 234 32.20 -38.71 46.17
CA ILE A 234 32.99 -38.77 47.42
C ILE A 234 34.37 -39.30 47.09
N THR A 235 35.39 -38.58 47.53
CA THR A 235 36.80 -39.00 47.41
C THR A 235 37.39 -39.11 48.82
N GLU A 236 37.91 -40.29 49.14
CA GLU A 236 38.56 -40.54 50.42
C GLU A 236 39.88 -39.76 50.54
N GLY A 237 40.10 -39.19 51.71
CA GLY A 237 41.32 -38.50 52.07
C GLY A 237 42.46 -39.40 52.53
N SER A 238 43.55 -38.76 52.94
CA SER A 238 44.79 -39.46 53.37
C SER A 238 44.72 -40.09 54.77
N CYS A 239 43.68 -39.85 55.56
CA CYS A 239 43.49 -40.37 56.91
C CYS A 239 42.06 -40.85 57.11
N PRO A 240 41.84 -41.82 58.06
CA PRO A 240 40.51 -42.28 58.38
C PRO A 240 39.56 -41.13 58.73
N ALA A 241 38.36 -41.16 58.21
CA ALA A 241 37.32 -40.16 58.39
C ALA A 241 37.52 -38.82 57.64
N ALA A 242 38.63 -38.61 56.90
CA ALA A 242 38.75 -37.48 55.99
C ALA A 242 38.26 -37.87 54.62
N TYR A 243 37.39 -37.05 54.05
CA TYR A 243 36.88 -37.21 52.68
C TYR A 243 36.46 -35.85 52.10
N THR A 244 36.40 -35.77 50.79
CA THR A 244 35.89 -34.62 50.06
C THR A 244 34.62 -35.04 49.29
N ILE A 245 33.57 -34.25 49.42
CA ILE A 245 32.37 -34.37 48.62
C ILE A 245 32.41 -33.29 47.53
N VAL A 246 32.42 -33.70 46.29
CA VAL A 246 32.27 -32.79 45.14
C VAL A 246 30.81 -32.91 44.68
N ARG A 247 30.13 -31.78 44.78
CA ARG A 247 28.75 -31.63 44.29
C ARG A 247 28.77 -31.01 42.92
N THR A 248 28.22 -31.67 41.93
CA THR A 248 28.05 -31.14 40.58
C THR A 248 26.59 -30.80 40.37
N PHE A 249 26.31 -29.52 40.17
CA PHE A 249 24.99 -29.03 39.85
C PHE A 249 24.81 -29.00 38.32
N THR A 250 23.71 -29.52 37.83
CA THR A 250 23.32 -29.45 36.41
C THR A 250 22.01 -28.68 36.30
N ALA A 251 22.04 -27.53 35.67
CA ALA A 251 20.85 -26.76 35.33
C ALA A 251 20.41 -27.18 33.93
N THR A 252 19.15 -27.52 33.77
CA THR A 252 18.54 -27.93 32.49
C THR A 252 17.24 -27.15 32.32
N ASP A 253 17.05 -26.58 31.15
CA ASP A 253 15.81 -25.89 30.76
C ASP A 253 14.77 -26.93 30.24
N ASN A 254 13.62 -26.42 29.79
CA ASN A 254 12.57 -27.27 29.24
C ASN A 254 12.87 -27.73 27.80
N CYS A 255 13.86 -27.14 27.13
CA CYS A 255 14.30 -27.49 25.77
C CYS A 255 15.53 -28.39 25.75
N GLU A 256 15.94 -28.90 26.93
CA GLU A 256 17.08 -29.83 27.17
C GLU A 256 18.46 -29.16 26.99
N ASN A 257 18.55 -27.82 26.90
CA ASN A 257 19.85 -27.16 27.00
C ASN A 257 20.34 -27.24 28.46
N SER A 258 21.63 -27.42 28.69
CA SER A 258 22.14 -27.60 30.05
C SER A 258 23.49 -26.94 30.28
N SER A 259 23.70 -26.48 31.51
CA SER A 259 24.98 -26.00 32.04
C SER A 259 25.32 -26.69 33.32
N THR A 260 26.59 -26.68 33.73
CA THR A 260 27.07 -27.34 34.96
C THR A 260 27.95 -26.37 35.79
N ALA A 261 27.87 -26.53 37.12
CA ALA A 261 28.74 -25.89 38.12
C ALA A 261 29.11 -26.88 39.21
N THR A 262 30.26 -26.62 39.92
CA THR A 262 30.77 -27.49 41.02
C THR A 262 31.17 -26.64 42.23
#